data_c3893346adeeb51cd34ba454e127f7c7
#
_entry.id   c3893346adeeb51cd34ba454e127f7c7
#
_cell.length_a   1.000
_cell.length_b   1.000
_cell.length_c   1.000
_cell.angle_alpha   90.00
_cell.angle_beta   90.00
_cell.angle_gamma   90.00
#
_symmetry.space_group_name_H-M   'P 1'
#
loop_
_entity.id
_entity.type
_entity.pdbx_description
1 polymer ?
#
loop_
_entity_poly.entity_id
_entity_poly.type
_entity_poly.pdbx_seq_one_letter_code
_entity_poly.pdbx_strand_id
1 'polypeptide(L)'
;MRWTASRKCECPHLIRHGFAVPPSPHRGRQRGAQTFADVQESDWFYDAVCYVTDNGLMNGTGSGFAPQQTTSRAMLWAVLSRVDGQNANDWYAAAQLWAIQHDISDGTVPEAPITREQLAAMLYRYAQRKGLVRAASYADLSGFADAASVSAYADEAMQWAVANGILTGMGGKLCP
;
A
#
# COMPACT_ATOMS: atom_id res chain seq x y z
N MET A 1 -0.69 30.76 28.89
CA MET A 1 -1.47 29.49 28.80
C MET A 1 -0.63 28.48 28.05
N ARG A 2 -0.28 27.37 28.71
CA ARG A 2 0.60 26.32 28.21
C ARG A 2 -0.17 25.45 27.20
N TRP A 3 0.33 25.28 25.98
CA TRP A 3 -0.04 24.21 25.09
C TRP A 3 0.97 23.08 25.22
N THR A 4 0.59 22.05 25.93
CA THR A 4 1.27 20.74 25.94
C THR A 4 0.31 19.77 25.27
N ALA A 5 0.71 19.15 24.20
CA ALA A 5 0.56 17.71 23.96
C ALA A 5 0.81 17.37 22.50
N SER A 6 2.01 16.89 22.25
CA SER A 6 2.31 16.00 21.13
C SER A 6 1.32 14.84 21.17
N ARG A 7 0.32 14.83 20.30
CA ARG A 7 -0.48 13.61 20.06
C ARG A 7 0.30 12.75 19.08
N LYS A 8 0.81 11.65 19.58
CA LYS A 8 1.26 10.52 18.76
C LYS A 8 0.10 10.12 17.84
N CYS A 9 0.36 9.97 16.55
CA CYS A 9 -0.58 9.32 15.62
C CYS A 9 -0.75 7.86 16.08
N GLU A 10 -1.68 7.60 16.97
CA GLU A 10 -2.13 6.25 17.28
C GLU A 10 -3.32 5.99 16.37
N CYS A 11 -3.17 5.14 15.37
CA CYS A 11 -4.23 4.70 14.47
C CYS A 11 -5.09 3.62 15.17
N PRO A 12 -6.27 3.93 15.75
CA PRO A 12 -7.06 2.94 16.50
C PRO A 12 -7.83 1.94 15.63
N HIS A 13 -7.92 2.15 14.33
CA HIS A 13 -8.85 1.41 13.46
C HIS A 13 -8.25 0.35 12.55
N LEU A 14 -6.92 0.27 12.37
CA LEU A 14 -6.27 -0.71 11.50
C LEU A 14 -5.99 -2.07 12.15
N ILE A 15 -6.34 -2.26 13.44
CA ILE A 15 -6.01 -3.48 14.20
C ILE A 15 -7.10 -4.59 14.08
N ARG A 16 -8.14 -4.43 13.29
CA ARG A 16 -9.24 -5.43 13.28
C ARG A 16 -9.05 -6.63 12.33
N HIS A 17 -8.11 -6.64 11.40
CA HIS A 17 -7.92 -7.77 10.49
C HIS A 17 -6.42 -8.09 10.27
N GLY A 18 -5.77 -8.70 11.25
CA GLY A 18 -4.67 -9.63 11.05
C GLY A 18 -3.38 -9.21 10.32
N PHE A 19 -3.27 -8.02 9.78
CA PHE A 19 -2.02 -7.46 9.28
C PHE A 19 -1.28 -6.76 10.42
N ALA A 20 -0.72 -7.56 11.33
CA ALA A 20 0.30 -7.05 12.24
C ALA A 20 1.59 -6.85 11.42
N VAL A 21 1.84 -5.63 10.95
CA VAL A 21 3.18 -5.22 10.52
C VAL A 21 4.04 -5.30 11.78
N PRO A 22 5.10 -6.13 11.80
CA PRO A 22 5.97 -6.21 12.97
C PRO A 22 6.56 -4.82 13.23
N PRO A 23 6.67 -4.39 14.51
CA PRO A 23 7.30 -3.12 14.83
C PRO A 23 8.75 -3.16 14.34
N SER A 24 9.12 -2.21 13.49
CA SER A 24 10.48 -2.06 12.99
C SER A 24 11.46 -1.97 14.16
N PRO A 25 12.60 -2.70 14.14
CA PRO A 25 13.59 -2.71 15.23
C PRO A 25 14.37 -1.39 15.37
N HIS A 26 14.02 -0.35 14.66
CA HIS A 26 14.68 0.96 14.73
C HIS A 26 13.99 1.90 15.74
N ARG A 27 13.98 1.50 17.02
CA ARG A 27 13.81 2.46 18.12
C ARG A 27 15.00 3.43 18.10
N GLY A 28 14.75 4.70 17.75
CA GLY A 28 15.73 5.73 18.06
C GLY A 28 15.88 6.92 17.11
N ARG A 29 15.00 7.10 16.12
CA ARG A 29 14.92 8.41 15.44
C ARG A 29 13.50 8.95 15.54
N GLN A 30 13.32 9.90 16.45
CA GLN A 30 12.23 10.88 16.32
C GLN A 30 12.51 11.66 15.02
N ARG A 31 12.07 11.16 13.88
CA ARG A 31 11.82 12.01 12.73
C ARG A 31 10.61 12.83 13.13
N GLY A 32 10.80 14.13 13.34
CA GLY A 32 9.69 15.04 13.56
C GLY A 32 8.65 14.78 12.45
N ALA A 33 7.38 14.73 12.83
CA ALA A 33 6.27 14.53 11.91
C ALA A 33 6.50 15.39 10.68
N GLN A 34 6.70 14.76 9.52
CA GLN A 34 6.92 15.48 8.28
C GLN A 34 5.56 16.05 7.89
N THR A 35 5.37 17.36 8.08
CA THR A 35 4.13 18.02 7.69
C THR A 35 4.20 18.36 6.22
N PHE A 36 3.27 17.81 5.45
CA PHE A 36 3.11 18.13 4.04
C PHE A 36 2.04 19.23 3.88
N ALA A 37 2.34 20.25 3.08
CA ALA A 37 1.41 21.37 2.88
C ALA A 37 0.10 20.97 2.18
N ASP A 38 0.12 19.85 1.47
CA ASP A 38 -0.99 19.25 0.71
C ASP A 38 -1.71 18.13 1.46
N VAL A 39 -1.47 17.95 2.77
CA VAL A 39 -2.12 16.96 3.62
C VAL A 39 -2.58 17.63 4.91
N GLN A 40 -3.87 17.59 5.16
CA GLN A 40 -4.49 18.19 6.33
C GLN A 40 -5.05 17.12 7.27
N GLU A 41 -5.13 17.43 8.58
CA GLU A 41 -5.69 16.50 9.58
C GLU A 41 -7.16 16.10 9.31
N SER A 42 -7.89 16.90 8.53
CA SER A 42 -9.26 16.62 8.11
C SER A 42 -9.37 15.66 6.93
N ASP A 43 -8.27 15.36 6.24
CA ASP A 43 -8.29 14.49 5.08
C ASP A 43 -8.49 13.03 5.47
N TRP A 44 -9.33 12.32 4.73
CA TRP A 44 -9.63 10.93 5.01
C TRP A 44 -8.40 9.99 4.93
N PHE A 45 -7.36 10.41 4.22
CA PHE A 45 -6.08 9.70 4.06
C PHE A 45 -4.99 10.15 5.04
N TYR A 46 -5.26 11.12 5.92
CA TYR A 46 -4.27 11.70 6.83
C TYR A 46 -3.52 10.63 7.65
N ASP A 47 -4.25 9.77 8.33
CA ASP A 47 -3.66 8.71 9.15
C ASP A 47 -2.81 7.74 8.34
N ALA A 48 -3.22 7.42 7.11
CA ALA A 48 -2.46 6.57 6.21
C ALA A 48 -1.15 7.23 5.78
N VAL A 49 -1.17 8.54 5.48
CA VAL A 49 0.04 9.31 5.15
C VAL A 49 1.00 9.35 6.33
N CYS A 50 0.50 9.65 7.54
CA CYS A 50 1.32 9.61 8.76
C CYS A 50 1.97 8.24 8.93
N TYR A 51 1.20 7.15 8.80
CA TYR A 51 1.72 5.81 8.95
C TYR A 51 2.84 5.47 7.95
N VAL A 52 2.64 5.74 6.66
CA VAL A 52 3.63 5.38 5.64
C VAL A 52 4.89 6.24 5.71
N THR A 53 4.78 7.48 6.17
CA THR A 53 5.94 8.37 6.36
C THR A 53 6.71 8.07 7.64
N ASP A 54 6.03 7.84 8.76
CA ASP A 54 6.67 7.49 10.03
C ASP A 54 7.43 6.15 9.95
N ASN A 55 6.93 5.23 9.13
CA ASN A 55 7.58 3.94 8.88
C ASN A 55 8.59 3.99 7.71
N GLY A 56 8.80 5.15 7.08
CA GLY A 56 9.75 5.32 5.98
C GLY A 56 9.37 4.57 4.70
N LEU A 57 8.09 4.21 4.55
CA LEU A 57 7.56 3.50 3.38
C LEU A 57 7.39 4.44 2.18
N MET A 58 6.95 5.68 2.45
CA MET A 58 6.82 6.75 1.46
C MET A 58 7.36 8.07 2.05
N ASN A 59 8.01 8.89 1.24
CA ASN A 59 8.68 10.11 1.69
C ASN A 59 8.12 11.40 1.05
N GLY A 60 7.08 11.29 0.23
CA GLY A 60 6.59 12.41 -0.58
C GLY A 60 7.53 12.76 -1.74
N THR A 61 7.27 13.90 -2.37
CA THR A 61 7.94 14.37 -3.60
C THR A 61 8.91 15.53 -3.36
N GLY A 62 9.18 15.90 -2.11
CA GLY A 62 10.00 17.05 -1.73
C GLY A 62 9.21 18.35 -1.59
N SER A 63 8.20 18.62 -2.43
CA SER A 63 7.29 19.75 -2.32
C SER A 63 5.99 19.44 -1.56
N GLY A 64 5.63 18.17 -1.44
CA GLY A 64 4.42 17.67 -0.78
C GLY A 64 4.37 16.15 -0.79
N PHE A 65 3.27 15.58 -0.33
CA PHE A 65 3.03 14.13 -0.39
C PHE A 65 2.44 13.72 -1.74
N ALA A 66 1.72 14.63 -2.39
CA ALA A 66 1.00 14.44 -3.66
C ALA A 66 -0.05 13.30 -3.61
N PRO A 67 -1.02 13.34 -2.66
CA PRO A 67 -1.96 12.25 -2.42
C PRO A 67 -2.91 11.98 -3.60
N GLN A 68 -3.07 12.95 -4.50
CA GLN A 68 -3.90 12.84 -5.71
C GLN A 68 -3.12 12.35 -6.94
N GLN A 69 -1.81 12.15 -6.80
CA GLN A 69 -0.99 11.68 -7.92
C GLN A 69 -1.25 10.20 -8.18
N THR A 70 -1.33 9.85 -9.46
CA THR A 70 -1.45 8.45 -9.88
C THR A 70 -0.22 7.65 -9.47
N THR A 71 -0.43 6.52 -8.82
CA THR A 71 0.64 5.62 -8.42
C THR A 71 1.17 4.85 -9.61
N SER A 72 2.50 4.81 -9.79
CA SER A 72 3.15 3.98 -10.80
C SER A 72 3.48 2.58 -10.27
N ARG A 73 3.79 1.65 -11.19
CA ARG A 73 4.24 0.29 -10.84
C ARG A 73 5.51 0.34 -9.98
N ALA A 74 6.48 1.20 -10.34
CA ALA A 74 7.73 1.38 -9.62
C ALA A 74 7.50 1.89 -8.18
N MET A 75 6.52 2.76 -7.95
CA MET A 75 6.17 3.22 -6.61
C MET A 75 5.71 2.06 -5.73
N LEU A 76 4.88 1.16 -6.26
CA LEU A 76 4.44 -0.01 -5.50
C LEU A 76 5.60 -0.96 -5.18
N TRP A 77 6.51 -1.22 -6.16
CA TRP A 77 7.71 -2.03 -5.89
C TRP A 77 8.57 -1.42 -4.79
N ALA A 78 8.77 -0.10 -4.84
CA ALA A 78 9.55 0.60 -3.82
C ALA A 78 8.92 0.50 -2.42
N VAL A 79 7.60 0.62 -2.32
CA VAL A 79 6.90 0.46 -1.05
C VAL A 79 7.00 -0.97 -0.53
N LEU A 80 6.70 -1.97 -1.36
CA LEU A 80 6.75 -3.38 -0.95
C LEU A 80 8.16 -3.84 -0.57
N SER A 81 9.19 -3.40 -1.30
CA SER A 81 10.58 -3.71 -0.95
C SER A 81 10.98 -3.10 0.40
N ARG A 82 10.52 -1.87 0.70
CA ARG A 82 10.76 -1.24 2.01
C ARG A 82 10.02 -1.94 3.14
N VAL A 83 8.78 -2.40 2.90
CA VAL A 83 8.06 -3.26 3.86
C VAL A 83 8.83 -4.56 4.13
N ASP A 84 9.55 -5.09 3.13
CA ASP A 84 10.41 -6.27 3.24
C ASP A 84 11.80 -5.95 3.85
N GLY A 85 12.02 -4.72 4.31
CA GLY A 85 13.26 -4.30 4.97
C GLY A 85 14.39 -3.92 4.00
N GLN A 86 14.12 -3.80 2.70
CA GLN A 86 15.11 -3.37 1.73
C GLN A 86 15.25 -1.84 1.76
N ASN A 87 16.45 -1.36 2.00
CA ASN A 87 16.79 0.06 1.94
C ASN A 87 17.67 0.30 0.71
N ALA A 88 17.05 0.45 -0.45
CA ALA A 88 17.77 0.85 -1.65
C ALA A 88 17.96 2.37 -1.66
N ASN A 89 19.18 2.82 -1.96
CA ASN A 89 19.48 4.23 -2.17
C ASN A 89 18.90 4.74 -3.50
N ASP A 90 18.68 3.82 -4.45
CA ASP A 90 18.01 4.09 -5.71
C ASP A 90 16.50 4.11 -5.50
N TRP A 91 15.81 5.04 -6.16
CA TRP A 91 14.41 5.18 -5.86
C TRP A 91 13.56 3.96 -6.33
N TYR A 92 13.93 3.28 -7.43
CA TYR A 92 13.19 2.08 -7.84
C TYR A 92 14.01 0.94 -8.48
N ALA A 93 15.23 1.16 -8.97
CA ALA A 93 15.96 0.14 -9.71
C ALA A 93 16.22 -1.13 -8.87
N ALA A 94 16.64 -0.97 -7.63
CA ALA A 94 16.80 -2.09 -6.70
C ALA A 94 15.45 -2.72 -6.32
N ALA A 95 14.39 -1.91 -6.18
CA ALA A 95 13.05 -2.41 -5.90
C ALA A 95 12.45 -3.20 -7.10
N GLN A 96 12.77 -2.80 -8.33
CA GLN A 96 12.43 -3.53 -9.55
C GLN A 96 13.06 -4.93 -9.56
N LEU A 97 14.38 -4.99 -9.31
CA LEU A 97 15.08 -6.27 -9.22
C LEU A 97 14.54 -7.16 -8.10
N TRP A 98 14.28 -6.56 -6.93
CA TRP A 98 13.65 -7.25 -5.82
C TRP A 98 12.27 -7.82 -6.21
N ALA A 99 11.43 -7.04 -6.90
CA ALA A 99 10.10 -7.46 -7.31
C ALA A 99 10.14 -8.63 -8.33
N ILE A 100 11.12 -8.62 -9.25
CA ILE A 100 11.36 -9.71 -10.19
C ILE A 100 11.84 -10.96 -9.46
N GLN A 101 12.86 -10.85 -8.60
CA GLN A 101 13.45 -11.97 -7.86
C GLN A 101 12.45 -12.69 -6.94
N HIS A 102 11.40 -12.00 -6.53
CA HIS A 102 10.39 -12.52 -5.62
C HIS A 102 9.04 -12.80 -6.30
N ASP A 103 9.02 -12.82 -7.63
CA ASP A 103 7.82 -13.08 -8.43
C ASP A 103 6.63 -12.15 -8.12
N ILE A 104 6.93 -10.95 -7.59
CA ILE A 104 5.91 -9.93 -7.31
C ILE A 104 5.44 -9.27 -8.61
N SER A 105 6.40 -9.00 -9.52
CA SER A 105 6.16 -8.35 -10.81
C SER A 105 7.18 -8.83 -11.85
N ASP A 106 6.82 -8.67 -13.12
CA ASP A 106 7.72 -8.87 -14.26
C ASP A 106 8.76 -7.76 -14.44
N GLY A 107 8.67 -6.68 -13.66
CA GLY A 107 9.56 -5.54 -13.74
C GLY A 107 9.35 -4.65 -14.96
N THR A 108 8.36 -4.89 -15.80
CA THR A 108 8.13 -4.09 -17.00
C THR A 108 7.41 -2.77 -16.71
N VAL A 109 7.61 -1.78 -17.59
CA VAL A 109 6.90 -0.49 -17.63
C VAL A 109 6.83 0.22 -16.26
N PRO A 110 7.97 0.54 -15.61
CA PRO A 110 8.01 1.06 -14.24
C PRO A 110 7.18 2.34 -14.03
N GLU A 111 7.18 3.24 -14.99
CA GLU A 111 6.50 4.53 -14.91
C GLU A 111 5.00 4.47 -15.25
N ALA A 112 4.51 3.32 -15.77
CA ALA A 112 3.09 3.20 -16.11
C ALA A 112 2.22 3.32 -14.86
N PRO A 113 1.06 4.01 -14.97
CA PRO A 113 0.03 3.98 -13.95
C PRO A 113 -0.36 2.54 -13.63
N ILE A 114 -0.43 2.20 -12.36
CA ILE A 114 -0.86 0.87 -11.94
C ILE A 114 -2.39 0.78 -11.96
N THR A 115 -2.95 -0.28 -12.55
CA THR A 115 -4.38 -0.55 -12.44
C THR A 115 -4.71 -1.21 -11.10
N ARG A 116 -6.00 -1.20 -10.71
CA ARG A 116 -6.43 -1.79 -9.43
C ARG A 116 -6.21 -3.31 -9.41
N GLU A 117 -6.42 -4.00 -10.54
CA GLU A 117 -6.15 -5.43 -10.65
C GLU A 117 -4.64 -5.75 -10.57
N GLN A 118 -3.78 -4.91 -11.16
CA GLN A 118 -2.34 -5.07 -11.06
C GLN A 118 -1.86 -4.84 -9.62
N LEU A 119 -2.41 -3.83 -8.94
CA LEU A 119 -2.15 -3.57 -7.52
C LEU A 119 -2.54 -4.80 -6.68
N ALA A 120 -3.77 -5.32 -6.88
CA ALA A 120 -4.24 -6.50 -6.18
C ALA A 120 -3.33 -7.72 -6.42
N ALA A 121 -2.94 -7.97 -7.68
CA ALA A 121 -2.07 -9.09 -8.03
C ALA A 121 -0.70 -9.02 -7.35
N MET A 122 -0.07 -7.84 -7.32
CA MET A 122 1.23 -7.66 -6.67
C MET A 122 1.13 -7.79 -5.15
N LEU A 123 0.09 -7.21 -4.52
CA LEU A 123 -0.15 -7.35 -3.08
C LEU A 123 -0.45 -8.80 -2.68
N TYR A 124 -1.23 -9.51 -3.50
CA TYR A 124 -1.57 -10.91 -3.27
C TYR A 124 -0.33 -11.82 -3.32
N ARG A 125 0.51 -11.66 -4.36
CA ARG A 125 1.78 -12.41 -4.47
C ARG A 125 2.70 -12.13 -3.28
N TYR A 126 2.79 -10.87 -2.86
CA TYR A 126 3.54 -10.50 -1.66
C TYR A 126 2.98 -11.17 -0.41
N ALA A 127 1.66 -11.15 -0.24
CA ALA A 127 0.99 -11.79 0.90
C ALA A 127 1.18 -13.32 0.90
N GLN A 128 1.11 -13.98 -0.27
CA GLN A 128 1.41 -15.42 -0.42
C GLN A 128 2.83 -15.72 0.03
N ARG A 129 3.81 -14.97 -0.46
CA ARG A 129 5.21 -15.11 -0.09
C ARG A 129 5.44 -14.99 1.43
N LYS A 130 4.67 -14.12 2.09
CA LYS A 130 4.72 -13.92 3.55
C LYS A 130 3.88 -14.91 4.35
N GLY A 131 3.17 -15.82 3.71
CA GLY A 131 2.26 -16.77 4.38
C GLY A 131 1.05 -16.10 5.02
N LEU A 132 0.63 -14.93 4.50
CA LEU A 132 -0.48 -14.15 5.04
C LEU A 132 -1.83 -14.47 4.39
N VAL A 133 -1.83 -15.23 3.28
CA VAL A 133 -3.05 -15.65 2.60
C VAL A 133 -3.65 -16.85 3.31
N ARG A 134 -4.90 -16.71 3.74
CA ARG A 134 -5.67 -17.78 4.40
C ARG A 134 -6.69 -18.37 3.43
N ALA A 135 -6.95 -19.67 3.51
CA ALA A 135 -7.85 -20.39 2.60
C ALA A 135 -9.30 -19.86 2.55
N ALA A 136 -9.77 -19.17 3.59
CA ALA A 136 -11.13 -18.63 3.68
C ALA A 136 -11.27 -17.14 3.28
N SER A 137 -10.25 -16.55 2.66
CA SER A 137 -10.16 -15.09 2.46
C SER A 137 -10.46 -14.67 1.01
N TYR A 138 -11.52 -15.19 0.41
CA TYR A 138 -11.92 -14.84 -0.95
C TYR A 138 -13.38 -14.39 -1.00
N ALA A 139 -13.64 -13.28 -1.67
CA ALA A 139 -14.98 -12.74 -1.85
C ALA A 139 -15.58 -13.20 -3.19
N ASP A 140 -16.89 -13.35 -3.25
CA ASP A 140 -17.61 -13.45 -4.52
C ASP A 140 -17.68 -12.06 -5.16
N LEU A 141 -17.15 -11.93 -6.37
CA LEU A 141 -17.15 -10.69 -7.14
C LEU A 141 -18.42 -10.51 -8.00
N SER A 142 -19.31 -11.48 -8.06
CA SER A 142 -20.50 -11.47 -8.94
C SER A 142 -21.46 -10.30 -8.64
N GLY A 143 -21.38 -9.73 -7.44
CA GLY A 143 -22.14 -8.53 -7.06
C GLY A 143 -21.67 -7.21 -7.70
N PHE A 144 -20.52 -7.20 -8.38
CA PHE A 144 -20.01 -6.02 -9.05
C PHE A 144 -20.36 -6.03 -10.53
N ALA A 145 -20.84 -4.89 -11.04
CA ALA A 145 -21.35 -4.78 -12.41
C ALA A 145 -20.29 -5.05 -13.50
N ASP A 146 -19.01 -4.90 -13.16
CA ASP A 146 -17.85 -5.07 -14.03
C ASP A 146 -16.96 -6.26 -13.64
N ALA A 147 -17.46 -7.20 -12.85
CA ALA A 147 -16.69 -8.38 -12.43
C ALA A 147 -16.11 -9.16 -13.62
N ALA A 148 -16.85 -9.25 -14.73
CA ALA A 148 -16.40 -9.91 -15.96
C ALA A 148 -15.26 -9.18 -16.69
N SER A 149 -14.95 -7.94 -16.30
CA SER A 149 -13.82 -7.16 -16.86
C SER A 149 -12.50 -7.43 -16.15
N VAL A 150 -12.52 -8.15 -15.03
CA VAL A 150 -11.30 -8.56 -14.32
C VAL A 150 -10.53 -9.56 -15.17
N SER A 151 -9.25 -9.29 -15.36
CA SER A 151 -8.37 -10.18 -16.13
C SER A 151 -8.18 -11.52 -15.40
N ALA A 152 -8.10 -12.62 -16.16
CA ALA A 152 -7.95 -13.96 -15.59
C ALA A 152 -6.75 -14.11 -14.64
N TYR A 153 -5.62 -13.38 -14.88
CA TYR A 153 -4.45 -13.42 -14.02
C TYR A 153 -4.68 -12.77 -12.65
N ALA A 154 -5.67 -11.90 -12.54
CA ALA A 154 -5.93 -11.10 -11.35
C ALA A 154 -7.18 -11.55 -10.58
N ASP A 155 -7.96 -12.49 -11.10
CA ASP A 155 -9.25 -12.88 -10.53
C ASP A 155 -9.13 -13.30 -9.06
N GLU A 156 -8.25 -14.24 -8.75
CA GLU A 156 -8.01 -14.70 -7.38
C GLU A 156 -7.50 -13.57 -6.46
N ALA A 157 -6.61 -12.73 -6.99
CA ALA A 157 -6.07 -11.60 -6.24
C ALA A 157 -7.12 -10.53 -5.93
N MET A 158 -8.03 -10.26 -6.87
CA MET A 158 -9.15 -9.34 -6.68
C MET A 158 -10.14 -9.87 -5.64
N GLN A 159 -10.51 -11.15 -5.70
CA GLN A 159 -11.35 -11.80 -4.69
C GLN A 159 -10.71 -11.69 -3.30
N TRP A 160 -9.41 -11.98 -3.19
CA TRP A 160 -8.66 -11.84 -1.93
C TRP A 160 -8.61 -10.38 -1.45
N ALA A 161 -8.32 -9.43 -2.32
CA ALA A 161 -8.22 -8.03 -1.96
C ALA A 161 -9.55 -7.44 -1.47
N VAL A 162 -10.66 -7.83 -2.09
CA VAL A 162 -12.01 -7.44 -1.67
C VAL A 162 -12.37 -8.08 -0.32
N ALA A 163 -12.13 -9.39 -0.16
CA ALA A 163 -12.42 -10.11 1.09
C ALA A 163 -11.68 -9.54 2.29
N ASN A 164 -10.47 -9.02 2.08
CA ASN A 164 -9.63 -8.44 3.12
C ASN A 164 -9.78 -6.91 3.26
N GLY A 165 -10.72 -6.29 2.54
CA GLY A 165 -10.99 -4.86 2.61
C GLY A 165 -9.85 -3.98 2.06
N ILE A 166 -8.91 -4.55 1.30
CA ILE A 166 -7.81 -3.83 0.64
C ILE A 166 -8.36 -3.03 -0.53
N LEU A 167 -9.29 -3.63 -1.27
CA LEU A 167 -10.04 -2.97 -2.33
C LEU A 167 -11.53 -2.96 -1.98
N THR A 168 -12.17 -1.82 -2.22
CA THR A 168 -13.62 -1.65 -2.13
C THR A 168 -14.16 -1.20 -3.47
N GLY A 169 -15.42 -1.53 -3.74
CA GLY A 169 -16.10 -1.07 -4.95
C GLY A 169 -16.31 0.44 -4.96
N MET A 170 -16.36 1.03 -6.14
CA MET A 170 -16.74 2.41 -6.39
C MET A 170 -18.02 2.43 -7.22
N GLY A 171 -19.14 2.86 -6.62
CA GLY A 171 -20.44 2.89 -7.31
C GLY A 171 -20.91 1.51 -7.82
N GLY A 172 -20.61 0.43 -7.08
CA GLY A 172 -20.98 -0.94 -7.47
C GLY A 172 -20.08 -1.57 -8.54
N LYS A 173 -18.90 -0.99 -8.79
CA LYS A 173 -17.90 -1.48 -9.74
C LYS A 173 -16.55 -1.69 -9.07
N LEU A 174 -15.76 -2.63 -9.60
CA LEU A 174 -14.37 -2.90 -9.19
C LEU A 174 -13.39 -1.92 -9.83
N CYS A 175 -13.65 -1.48 -11.06
CA CYS A 175 -12.76 -0.66 -11.90
C CYS A 175 -11.35 -1.28 -12.00
N PRO A 176 -11.22 -2.51 -12.53
CA PRO A 176 -10.00 -3.30 -12.50
C PRO A 176 -8.83 -2.67 -13.27
#